data_eacd78202fed65ebb0ebd21770201ff4
#
_entry.id   eacd78202fed65ebb0ebd21770201ff4
#
_cell.length_a   1.000
_cell.length_b   1.000
_cell.length_c   1.000
_cell.angle_alpha   90.00
_cell.angle_beta   90.00
_cell.angle_gamma   90.00
#
_symmetry.space_group_name_H-M   'P 1'
#
loop_
_entity.id
_entity.type
_entity.pdbx_description
1 polymer ?
#
loop_
_entity_poly.entity_id
_entity_poly.type
_entity_poly.pdbx_seq_one_letter_code
_entity_poly.pdbx_strand_id
1 'polypeptide(L)'
;MLHYAIIRLTFIVIGFGAIAAPSAAQEARDMALVGAHDLQGRSAYQPTIHLQSGRWIAYIGHHGGTQEIPKPLNPLTGAQEFNGTSLLDVTDPHQPKLLAHIPGEQGLAEQGGAQMVRVCDGKSLPKADAGAVYMLRTFGNSAHEIWNTADPSNPKLVTRLGGLKGTHKSWWECDTGVAYLVSGSPGWRVPRMTEVYDLSDPAHPSKIRDFGLAGQQPGASGPVPTMLHGMISLGPAANRIYFGYGTNEGGVLQIVDRDKLLKGPKEPTEENLRYPEVGRLDMSPLVGAHTTFPILAMPIAEFAKDKVGKVRNFVVVTDEQILNECLEARQFVWFVDVTVERHPASVATWGVPEASGDFCSRGGRFGTHSSNENMTPIYYKRLMFFAHFNAGVRAVDIRDPYHPQEVAYYIPEVTPKTDKRCIKLENGQERCKTAIQTNNVEVDDRGYIYIVDRANTGLHILELTGAARNIADLPH
;
A
#
# COMPACT_ATOMS: atom_id res chain seq x y z
N MET A 1 -84.26 -31.67 15.83
CA MET A 1 -83.10 -31.49 16.63
C MET A 1 -81.92 -31.40 15.68
N LEU A 2 -81.45 -30.18 15.39
CA LEU A 2 -80.30 -29.92 14.47
C LEU A 2 -79.03 -29.90 15.29
N HIS A 3 -78.05 -30.75 14.96
CA HIS A 3 -76.72 -30.69 15.56
C HIS A 3 -75.79 -29.82 14.67
N TYR A 4 -75.35 -28.71 15.22
CA TYR A 4 -74.30 -27.91 14.61
C TYR A 4 -72.93 -28.46 15.00
N ALA A 5 -72.13 -28.89 14.01
CA ALA A 5 -70.74 -29.26 14.20
C ALA A 5 -69.87 -28.00 14.03
N ILE A 6 -69.12 -27.63 15.06
CA ILE A 6 -68.15 -26.54 15.03
C ILE A 6 -66.82 -27.07 14.55
N ILE A 7 -66.41 -26.67 13.35
CA ILE A 7 -65.05 -26.96 12.81
C ILE A 7 -64.09 -25.88 13.37
N ARG A 8 -63.13 -26.29 14.20
CA ARG A 8 -62.00 -25.44 14.64
C ARG A 8 -60.92 -25.48 13.58
N LEU A 9 -60.65 -24.37 12.88
CA LEU A 9 -59.48 -24.18 12.01
C LEU A 9 -58.30 -23.81 12.89
N THR A 10 -57.26 -24.66 12.91
CA THR A 10 -55.98 -24.42 13.55
C THR A 10 -55.06 -23.78 12.50
N PHE A 11 -54.76 -22.50 12.67
CA PHE A 11 -53.72 -21.81 11.87
C PHE A 11 -52.34 -22.25 12.33
N ILE A 12 -51.59 -22.94 11.48
CA ILE A 12 -50.15 -23.21 11.67
C ILE A 12 -49.41 -22.00 11.11
N VAL A 13 -48.85 -21.17 11.98
CA VAL A 13 -47.91 -20.12 11.61
C VAL A 13 -46.56 -20.75 11.35
N ILE A 14 -46.20 -20.91 10.08
CA ILE A 14 -44.84 -21.31 9.68
C ILE A 14 -43.98 -20.07 9.78
N GLY A 15 -43.20 -19.97 10.86
CA GLY A 15 -42.16 -18.95 11.01
C GLY A 15 -41.04 -19.23 10.00
N PHE A 16 -40.90 -18.39 8.99
CA PHE A 16 -39.68 -18.33 8.17
C PHE A 16 -38.55 -17.78 9.06
N GLY A 17 -37.76 -18.67 9.62
CA GLY A 17 -36.49 -18.30 10.21
C GLY A 17 -35.57 -17.78 9.08
N ALA A 18 -35.22 -16.50 9.10
CA ALA A 18 -34.18 -15.96 8.25
C ALA A 18 -32.87 -16.71 8.61
N ILE A 19 -32.43 -17.59 7.72
CA ILE A 19 -31.11 -18.19 7.81
C ILE A 19 -30.12 -17.03 7.53
N ALA A 20 -29.51 -16.48 8.59
CA ALA A 20 -28.40 -15.57 8.44
C ALA A 20 -27.32 -16.31 7.65
N ALA A 21 -26.90 -15.75 6.52
CA ALA A 21 -25.75 -16.27 5.79
C ALA A 21 -24.56 -16.28 6.76
N PRO A 22 -23.76 -17.35 6.79
CA PRO A 22 -22.59 -17.40 7.64
C PRO A 22 -21.69 -16.21 7.28
N SER A 23 -21.31 -15.41 8.28
CA SER A 23 -20.26 -14.40 8.09
C SER A 23 -19.00 -15.14 7.63
N ALA A 24 -18.26 -14.58 6.65
CA ALA A 24 -17.00 -15.17 6.24
C ALA A 24 -16.06 -15.20 7.46
N ALA A 25 -15.75 -16.42 7.92
CA ALA A 25 -14.88 -16.63 9.07
C ALA A 25 -13.43 -16.28 8.68
N GLN A 26 -12.63 -15.96 9.69
CA GLN A 26 -11.18 -15.83 9.54
C GLN A 26 -10.58 -17.10 8.93
N GLU A 27 -9.73 -16.94 7.92
CA GLU A 27 -8.98 -18.04 7.29
C GLU A 27 -7.48 -17.79 7.43
N ALA A 28 -6.70 -18.78 7.83
CA ALA A 28 -5.26 -18.64 8.00
C ALA A 28 -4.51 -19.97 7.76
N ARG A 29 -3.26 -19.84 7.33
CA ARG A 29 -2.28 -20.93 7.27
C ARG A 29 -0.90 -20.37 7.61
N ASP A 30 -0.22 -20.97 8.58
CA ASP A 30 1.12 -20.59 9.04
C ASP A 30 1.28 -19.09 9.37
N MET A 31 0.18 -18.42 9.71
CA MET A 31 0.12 -17.03 10.14
C MET A 31 -0.99 -16.87 11.17
N ALA A 32 -0.71 -16.20 12.29
CA ALA A 32 -1.64 -16.04 13.40
C ALA A 32 -1.88 -14.57 13.74
N LEU A 33 -3.11 -14.26 14.20
CA LEU A 33 -3.46 -12.95 14.73
C LEU A 33 -2.84 -12.79 16.12
N VAL A 34 -2.10 -11.70 16.31
CA VAL A 34 -1.51 -11.28 17.60
C VAL A 34 -2.37 -10.24 18.28
N GLY A 35 -2.80 -9.22 17.53
CA GLY A 35 -3.68 -8.17 18.02
C GLY A 35 -4.37 -7.43 16.90
N ALA A 36 -5.41 -6.66 17.25
CA ALA A 36 -6.18 -5.90 16.28
C ALA A 36 -6.69 -4.57 16.86
N HIS A 37 -6.96 -3.61 15.99
CA HIS A 37 -7.60 -2.36 16.35
C HIS A 37 -8.58 -1.94 15.23
N ASP A 38 -9.81 -1.60 15.59
CA ASP A 38 -10.90 -1.33 14.64
C ASP A 38 -10.74 -0.01 13.85
N LEU A 39 -9.76 0.83 14.20
CA LEU A 39 -9.53 2.15 13.62
C LEU A 39 -10.81 3.00 13.51
N GLN A 40 -11.78 2.77 14.37
CA GLN A 40 -13.14 3.34 14.40
C GLN A 40 -13.93 3.12 13.08
N GLY A 41 -13.57 2.11 12.28
CA GLY A 41 -14.16 1.89 10.96
C GLY A 41 -13.65 2.87 9.90
N ARG A 42 -12.43 3.38 10.04
CA ARG A 42 -11.79 4.24 9.04
C ARG A 42 -11.19 3.38 7.93
N SER A 43 -11.48 3.73 6.68
CA SER A 43 -10.88 3.09 5.49
C SER A 43 -9.37 3.33 5.49
N ALA A 44 -8.56 2.28 5.73
CA ALA A 44 -7.13 2.41 5.87
C ALA A 44 -6.38 2.11 4.57
N TYR A 45 -5.22 2.78 4.38
CA TYR A 45 -4.38 2.62 3.20
C TYR A 45 -2.97 2.11 3.53
N GLN A 46 -2.12 2.92 4.17
CA GLN A 46 -0.71 2.60 4.39
C GLN A 46 -0.38 2.54 5.88
N PRO A 47 0.10 1.39 6.39
CA PRO A 47 0.79 1.34 7.68
C PRO A 47 2.26 1.69 7.50
N THR A 48 2.83 2.44 8.45
CA THR A 48 4.27 2.66 8.59
C THR A 48 4.61 2.44 10.06
N ILE A 49 5.55 1.54 10.34
CA ILE A 49 5.90 1.19 11.71
C ILE A 49 7.26 1.78 12.05
N HIS A 50 7.34 2.55 13.13
CA HIS A 50 8.56 3.26 13.49
C HIS A 50 8.89 3.10 14.97
N LEU A 51 10.15 2.82 15.28
CA LEU A 51 10.66 2.79 16.64
C LEU A 51 11.14 4.18 17.05
N GLN A 52 10.45 4.82 18.00
CA GLN A 52 10.83 6.11 18.55
C GLN A 52 10.79 6.12 20.06
N SER A 53 11.85 6.63 20.69
CA SER A 53 11.96 6.74 22.15
C SER A 53 11.63 5.42 22.88
N GLY A 54 12.05 4.29 22.33
CA GLY A 54 11.81 2.94 22.88
C GLY A 54 10.39 2.41 22.71
N ARG A 55 9.52 3.10 21.97
CA ARG A 55 8.15 2.69 21.66
C ARG A 55 7.98 2.43 20.18
N TRP A 56 7.25 1.38 19.83
CA TRP A 56 6.84 1.11 18.45
C TRP A 56 5.53 1.83 18.17
N ILE A 57 5.57 2.72 17.20
CA ILE A 57 4.41 3.50 16.79
C ILE A 57 4.00 3.11 15.37
N ALA A 58 2.73 2.76 15.22
CA ALA A 58 2.11 2.55 13.92
C ALA A 58 1.43 3.84 13.46
N TYR A 59 1.85 4.33 12.33
CA TYR A 59 1.27 5.47 11.61
C TYR A 59 0.40 4.91 10.49
N ILE A 60 -0.90 5.09 10.58
CA ILE A 60 -1.86 4.53 9.63
C ILE A 60 -2.49 5.65 8.80
N GLY A 61 -2.13 5.70 7.52
CA GLY A 61 -2.79 6.57 6.56
C GLY A 61 -4.16 6.03 6.16
N HIS A 62 -5.13 6.92 5.95
CA HIS A 62 -6.49 6.56 5.58
C HIS A 62 -6.91 7.22 4.26
N HIS A 63 -7.71 6.50 3.46
CA HIS A 63 -8.56 7.11 2.44
C HIS A 63 -9.62 8.02 3.07
N GLY A 64 -10.34 8.78 2.29
CA GLY A 64 -11.56 9.44 2.70
C GLY A 64 -12.57 8.43 3.26
N GLY A 65 -13.60 8.94 3.93
CA GLY A 65 -14.65 8.11 4.50
C GLY A 65 -15.46 7.35 3.45
N THR A 66 -16.34 6.47 3.92
CA THR A 66 -17.34 5.81 3.08
C THR A 66 -18.65 6.62 3.10
N GLN A 67 -19.61 6.25 2.25
CA GLN A 67 -20.95 6.86 2.27
C GLN A 67 -21.64 6.66 3.63
N GLU A 68 -21.46 5.48 4.23
CA GLU A 68 -22.10 5.10 5.48
C GLU A 68 -21.37 5.69 6.70
N ILE A 69 -20.03 5.82 6.62
CA ILE A 69 -19.19 6.35 7.70
C ILE A 69 -18.29 7.47 7.15
N PRO A 70 -18.85 8.64 6.81
CA PRO A 70 -18.03 9.72 6.24
C PRO A 70 -17.13 10.41 7.27
N LYS A 71 -17.55 10.42 8.55
CA LYS A 71 -16.83 11.03 9.68
C LYS A 71 -16.93 10.14 10.92
N PRO A 72 -16.04 9.15 11.10
CA PRO A 72 -16.04 8.34 12.30
C PRO A 72 -15.80 9.17 13.57
N LEU A 73 -16.38 8.72 14.69
CA LEU A 73 -16.13 9.32 16.00
C LEU A 73 -14.68 9.08 16.43
N ASN A 74 -13.98 10.14 16.82
CA ASN A 74 -12.68 10.01 17.50
C ASN A 74 -12.93 9.82 19.02
N PRO A 75 -12.61 8.67 19.60
CA PRO A 75 -12.88 8.39 21.01
C PRO A 75 -12.02 9.23 21.97
N LEU A 76 -10.91 9.81 21.50
CA LEU A 76 -10.04 10.65 22.33
C LEU A 76 -10.58 12.06 22.50
N THR A 77 -11.31 12.58 21.49
CA THR A 77 -11.81 13.96 21.50
C THR A 77 -13.33 14.04 21.63
N GLY A 78 -14.04 12.94 21.37
CA GLY A 78 -15.50 12.91 21.28
C GLY A 78 -16.05 13.60 20.02
N ALA A 79 -15.21 14.01 19.09
CA ALA A 79 -15.61 14.68 17.85
C ALA A 79 -15.75 13.70 16.68
N GLN A 80 -16.65 13.99 15.74
CA GLN A 80 -16.69 13.34 14.44
C GLN A 80 -15.68 14.02 13.52
N GLU A 81 -14.72 13.25 12.99
CA GLU A 81 -13.59 13.75 12.21
C GLU A 81 -13.49 13.04 10.85
N PHE A 82 -13.10 13.79 9.82
CA PHE A 82 -12.73 13.18 8.54
C PHE A 82 -11.57 12.21 8.71
N ASN A 83 -11.51 11.17 7.90
CA ASN A 83 -10.38 10.26 7.85
C ASN A 83 -9.08 11.04 7.57
N GLY A 84 -7.97 10.55 8.12
CA GLY A 84 -6.69 11.23 8.02
C GLY A 84 -5.54 10.28 8.35
N THR A 85 -4.86 10.49 9.47
CA THR A 85 -3.79 9.61 9.93
C THR A 85 -4.01 9.25 11.39
N SER A 86 -4.06 7.95 11.70
CA SER A 86 -4.10 7.44 13.08
C SER A 86 -2.71 7.04 13.55
N LEU A 87 -2.36 7.43 14.77
CA LEU A 87 -1.12 7.05 15.44
C LEU A 87 -1.47 6.08 16.59
N LEU A 88 -0.86 4.89 16.58
CA LEU A 88 -1.09 3.87 17.59
C LEU A 88 0.22 3.44 18.24
N ASP A 89 0.21 3.25 19.55
CA ASP A 89 1.24 2.51 20.25
C ASP A 89 1.03 1.01 20.02
N VAL A 90 2.01 0.37 19.40
CA VAL A 90 2.05 -1.07 19.12
C VAL A 90 3.28 -1.72 19.77
N THR A 91 3.80 -1.10 20.82
CA THR A 91 4.91 -1.65 21.62
C THR A 91 4.52 -3.01 22.20
N ASP A 92 3.32 -3.10 22.76
CA ASP A 92 2.64 -4.37 22.98
C ASP A 92 1.74 -4.67 21.78
N PRO A 93 2.13 -5.60 20.88
CA PRO A 93 1.35 -5.89 19.68
C PRO A 93 0.01 -6.56 19.97
N HIS A 94 -0.17 -7.15 21.17
CA HIS A 94 -1.43 -7.75 21.60
C HIS A 94 -2.49 -6.70 21.95
N GLN A 95 -2.06 -5.48 22.31
CA GLN A 95 -2.94 -4.41 22.77
C GLN A 95 -2.60 -3.07 22.07
N PRO A 96 -2.80 -2.95 20.75
CA PRO A 96 -2.57 -1.71 20.03
C PRO A 96 -3.46 -0.61 20.59
N LYS A 97 -2.85 0.55 20.91
CA LYS A 97 -3.52 1.66 21.60
C LYS A 97 -3.51 2.93 20.78
N LEU A 98 -4.68 3.48 20.48
CA LEU A 98 -4.80 4.77 19.79
C LEU A 98 -4.21 5.89 20.65
N LEU A 99 -3.30 6.67 20.06
CA LEU A 99 -2.64 7.83 20.69
C LEU A 99 -3.18 9.15 20.16
N ALA A 100 -3.39 9.23 18.84
CA ALA A 100 -3.93 10.40 18.17
C ALA A 100 -4.61 10.02 16.84
N HIS A 101 -5.52 10.87 16.39
CA HIS A 101 -5.98 10.91 15.01
C HIS A 101 -5.82 12.34 14.49
N ILE A 102 -5.15 12.49 13.35
CA ILE A 102 -4.97 13.77 12.67
C ILE A 102 -5.89 13.80 11.47
N PRO A 103 -6.95 14.62 11.45
CA PRO A 103 -7.86 14.69 10.32
C PRO A 103 -7.13 14.99 9.00
N GLY A 104 -7.61 14.42 7.92
CA GLY A 104 -7.16 14.66 6.55
C GLY A 104 -8.10 15.58 5.78
N GLU A 105 -7.94 15.60 4.46
CA GLU A 105 -8.83 16.36 3.58
C GLU A 105 -10.24 15.80 3.58
N GLN A 106 -11.23 16.68 3.49
CA GLN A 106 -12.62 16.28 3.32
C GLN A 106 -12.79 15.57 1.97
N GLY A 107 -13.49 14.44 1.97
CA GLY A 107 -13.80 13.67 0.76
C GLY A 107 -14.12 12.23 1.08
N LEU A 108 -14.52 11.49 0.04
CA LEU A 108 -14.81 10.06 0.13
C LEU A 108 -13.75 9.27 -0.68
N ALA A 109 -13.47 8.06 -0.26
CA ALA A 109 -12.53 7.15 -0.93
C ALA A 109 -11.20 7.85 -1.30
N GLU A 110 -10.75 7.75 -2.55
CA GLU A 110 -9.51 8.33 -3.05
C GLU A 110 -9.49 9.89 -3.05
N GLN A 111 -10.64 10.54 -2.87
CA GLN A 111 -10.77 12.00 -2.97
C GLN A 111 -10.53 12.71 -1.64
N GLY A 112 -10.29 11.99 -0.55
CA GLY A 112 -10.09 12.59 0.76
C GLY A 112 -9.10 11.82 1.63
N GLY A 113 -9.04 12.20 2.91
CA GLY A 113 -8.19 11.55 3.90
C GLY A 113 -6.72 11.99 3.86
N ALA A 114 -5.83 11.08 4.22
CA ALA A 114 -4.37 11.24 4.19
C ALA A 114 -3.74 9.84 4.03
N GLN A 115 -3.67 9.37 2.80
CA GLN A 115 -3.46 7.96 2.47
C GLN A 115 -2.06 7.46 2.82
N MET A 116 -1.03 8.22 2.44
CA MET A 116 0.36 7.78 2.51
C MET A 116 1.11 8.45 3.65
N VAL A 117 1.97 7.67 4.30
CA VAL A 117 2.78 8.15 5.43
C VAL A 117 4.23 7.69 5.28
N ARG A 118 5.19 8.58 5.58
CA ARG A 118 6.61 8.28 5.75
C ARG A 118 7.10 8.93 7.05
N VAL A 119 8.04 8.30 7.73
CA VAL A 119 8.54 8.79 9.01
C VAL A 119 10.07 8.81 8.99
N CYS A 120 10.66 9.92 9.45
CA CYS A 120 12.10 10.08 9.64
C CYS A 120 12.41 10.63 11.03
N ASP A 121 13.39 10.06 11.70
CA ASP A 121 14.00 10.70 12.87
C ASP A 121 14.70 12.00 12.47
N GLY A 122 14.51 13.06 13.23
CA GLY A 122 15.19 14.34 12.99
C GLY A 122 16.71 14.23 13.02
N LYS A 123 17.27 13.34 13.87
CA LYS A 123 18.70 13.05 13.91
C LYS A 123 19.27 12.45 12.62
N SER A 124 18.43 11.84 11.78
CA SER A 124 18.81 11.26 10.50
C SER A 124 18.76 12.29 9.36
N LEU A 125 17.99 13.35 9.51
CA LEU A 125 17.85 14.43 8.52
C LEU A 125 18.99 15.46 8.66
N PRO A 126 19.61 15.92 7.56
CA PRO A 126 20.84 16.73 7.63
C PRO A 126 20.71 18.08 8.33
N LYS A 127 19.53 18.71 8.33
CA LYS A 127 19.32 20.08 8.83
C LYS A 127 18.12 20.21 9.78
N ALA A 128 17.61 19.08 10.28
CA ALA A 128 16.43 19.06 11.13
C ALA A 128 16.76 19.12 12.62
N ASP A 129 15.76 19.38 13.45
CA ASP A 129 15.89 19.23 14.91
C ASP A 129 16.07 17.74 15.23
N ALA A 130 17.22 17.40 15.82
CA ALA A 130 17.60 16.03 16.15
C ALA A 130 16.67 15.38 17.20
N GLY A 131 15.96 16.17 18.01
CA GLY A 131 14.99 15.70 19.00
C GLY A 131 13.60 15.42 18.42
N ALA A 132 13.36 15.82 17.17
CA ALA A 132 12.07 15.63 16.52
C ALA A 132 11.96 14.25 15.83
N VAL A 133 10.72 13.84 15.58
CA VAL A 133 10.36 12.78 14.66
C VAL A 133 9.39 13.37 13.65
N TYR A 134 9.72 13.28 12.38
CA TYR A 134 8.94 13.91 11.33
C TYR A 134 8.13 12.88 10.54
N MET A 135 6.85 13.16 10.40
CA MET A 135 5.94 12.41 9.56
C MET A 135 5.58 13.23 8.32
N LEU A 136 5.91 12.71 7.14
CA LEU A 136 5.43 13.20 5.85
C LEU A 136 4.16 12.42 5.48
N ARG A 137 3.06 13.13 5.18
CA ARG A 137 1.82 12.50 4.72
C ARG A 137 1.21 13.23 3.53
N THR A 138 0.41 12.53 2.74
CA THR A 138 -0.50 13.18 1.80
C THR A 138 -1.64 13.87 2.58
N PHE A 139 -2.23 14.92 1.99
CA PHE A 139 -3.48 15.52 2.47
C PHE A 139 -4.47 15.50 1.31
N GLY A 140 -5.31 14.48 1.28
CA GLY A 140 -6.21 14.17 0.18
C GLY A 140 -5.51 14.14 -1.18
N ASN A 141 -6.01 14.95 -2.11
CA ASN A 141 -5.47 15.14 -3.46
C ASN A 141 -4.79 16.50 -3.69
N SER A 142 -4.59 17.31 -2.63
CA SER A 142 -4.28 18.75 -2.77
C SER A 142 -2.96 19.16 -2.14
N ALA A 143 -2.36 18.35 -1.26
CA ALA A 143 -1.15 18.74 -0.55
C ALA A 143 -0.36 17.53 -0.02
N HIS A 144 0.90 17.81 0.36
CA HIS A 144 1.66 17.01 1.30
C HIS A 144 1.91 17.83 2.58
N GLU A 145 1.90 17.18 3.73
CA GLU A 145 2.13 17.80 5.02
C GLU A 145 3.26 17.14 5.77
N ILE A 146 4.03 17.93 6.50
CA ILE A 146 5.06 17.47 7.42
C ILE A 146 4.63 17.81 8.83
N TRP A 147 4.61 16.80 9.70
CA TRP A 147 4.20 16.89 11.09
C TRP A 147 5.37 16.50 12.01
N ASN A 148 5.55 17.18 13.12
CA ASN A 148 6.40 16.71 14.21
C ASN A 148 5.58 15.80 15.12
N THR A 149 6.01 14.55 15.26
CA THR A 149 5.38 13.48 16.03
C THR A 149 6.29 12.94 17.13
N ALA A 150 7.27 13.73 17.60
CA ALA A 150 8.12 13.35 18.74
C ALA A 150 7.27 12.95 19.96
N ASP A 151 6.19 13.70 20.22
CA ASP A 151 5.08 13.23 21.05
C ASP A 151 3.95 12.72 20.14
N PRO A 152 3.81 11.40 19.97
CA PRO A 152 2.80 10.85 19.06
C PRO A 152 1.35 11.04 19.56
N SER A 153 1.17 11.45 20.81
CA SER A 153 -0.16 11.79 21.34
C SER A 153 -0.56 13.26 21.08
N ASN A 154 0.41 14.10 20.68
CA ASN A 154 0.20 15.53 20.42
C ASN A 154 0.98 16.00 19.18
N PRO A 155 0.69 15.44 17.99
CA PRO A 155 1.37 15.78 16.76
C PRO A 155 1.17 17.24 16.37
N LYS A 156 2.20 17.89 15.81
CA LYS A 156 2.18 19.31 15.44
C LYS A 156 2.52 19.51 13.97
N LEU A 157 1.69 20.23 13.24
CA LEU A 157 1.98 20.60 11.86
C LEU A 157 3.23 21.48 11.81
N VAL A 158 4.20 21.10 10.98
CA VAL A 158 5.42 21.87 10.71
C VAL A 158 5.25 22.67 9.44
N THR A 159 4.86 22.00 8.34
CA THR A 159 4.76 22.63 7.03
C THR A 159 3.74 21.91 6.15
N ARG A 160 3.18 22.66 5.19
CA ARG A 160 2.29 22.13 4.15
C ARG A 160 2.77 22.58 2.77
N LEU A 161 2.99 21.59 1.89
CA LEU A 161 3.21 21.77 0.47
C LEU A 161 1.85 21.74 -0.22
N GLY A 162 1.21 22.89 -0.35
CA GLY A 162 -0.14 23.03 -0.90
C GLY A 162 -0.17 23.45 -2.35
N GLY A 163 -1.40 23.52 -2.93
CA GLY A 163 -1.60 23.91 -4.34
C GLY A 163 -1.29 22.78 -5.32
N LEU A 164 -1.16 21.56 -4.85
CA LEU A 164 -0.89 20.37 -5.62
C LEU A 164 -2.20 19.73 -6.13
N LYS A 165 -2.08 18.72 -7.00
CA LYS A 165 -3.20 17.96 -7.51
C LYS A 165 -2.82 16.48 -7.61
N GLY A 166 -3.77 15.58 -7.33
CA GLY A 166 -3.56 14.15 -7.50
C GLY A 166 -2.47 13.58 -6.60
N THR A 167 -2.21 14.22 -5.44
CA THR A 167 -1.24 13.72 -4.46
C THR A 167 -1.60 12.30 -4.03
N HIS A 168 -0.59 11.44 -3.91
CA HIS A 168 -0.83 10.02 -3.65
C HIS A 168 0.31 9.41 -2.83
N LYS A 169 1.24 8.71 -3.48
CA LYS A 169 2.38 8.09 -2.80
C LYS A 169 3.53 9.09 -2.59
N SER A 170 4.46 8.72 -1.73
CA SER A 170 5.70 9.43 -1.50
C SER A 170 6.81 8.46 -1.09
N TRP A 171 8.04 8.88 -1.29
CA TRP A 171 9.21 8.26 -0.72
C TRP A 171 10.10 9.35 -0.11
N TRP A 172 10.69 9.09 1.05
CA TRP A 172 11.55 10.04 1.75
C TRP A 172 12.82 9.36 2.19
N GLU A 173 13.95 9.84 1.68
CA GLU A 173 15.27 9.40 2.09
C GLU A 173 15.65 10.16 3.36
N CYS A 174 15.64 9.50 4.51
CA CYS A 174 15.90 10.15 5.79
C CYS A 174 17.35 10.63 5.93
N ASP A 175 18.32 9.97 5.29
CA ASP A 175 19.75 10.30 5.36
C ASP A 175 20.14 11.52 4.53
N THR A 176 19.40 11.81 3.47
CA THR A 176 19.68 12.96 2.57
C THR A 176 18.63 14.05 2.66
N GLY A 177 17.43 13.71 3.14
CA GLY A 177 16.27 14.59 3.14
C GLY A 177 15.57 14.69 1.79
N VAL A 178 16.03 13.99 0.75
CA VAL A 178 15.37 14.01 -0.57
C VAL A 178 14.05 13.27 -0.51
N ALA A 179 12.99 13.94 -0.95
CA ALA A 179 11.66 13.35 -1.05
C ALA A 179 11.16 13.34 -2.50
N TYR A 180 10.52 12.23 -2.85
CA TYR A 180 9.86 12.01 -4.13
C TYR A 180 8.35 11.96 -3.88
N LEU A 181 7.62 12.95 -4.37
CA LEU A 181 6.21 13.15 -4.09
C LEU A 181 5.40 12.92 -5.37
N VAL A 182 4.47 11.97 -5.33
CA VAL A 182 3.51 11.80 -6.43
C VAL A 182 2.53 12.96 -6.40
N SER A 183 2.50 13.73 -7.47
CA SER A 183 1.63 14.88 -7.63
C SER A 183 1.47 15.23 -9.11
N GLY A 184 0.43 15.96 -9.46
CA GLY A 184 0.32 16.64 -10.77
C GLY A 184 0.92 18.04 -10.69
N SER A 185 1.68 18.43 -11.70
CA SER A 185 2.27 19.77 -11.85
C SER A 185 1.65 20.52 -13.04
N PRO A 186 1.51 21.85 -12.97
CA PRO A 186 0.91 22.63 -14.04
C PRO A 186 1.60 22.41 -15.40
N GLY A 187 0.80 22.23 -16.45
CA GLY A 187 1.28 21.98 -17.80
C GLY A 187 1.70 20.55 -18.13
N TRP A 188 1.86 19.68 -17.13
CA TRP A 188 2.10 18.26 -17.36
C TRP A 188 0.84 17.58 -17.92
N ARG A 189 1.03 16.59 -18.79
CA ARG A 189 -0.04 15.93 -19.54
C ARG A 189 -0.73 14.80 -18.77
N VAL A 190 -0.26 14.50 -17.56
CA VAL A 190 -0.77 13.44 -16.67
C VAL A 190 -1.17 14.01 -15.31
N PRO A 191 -2.14 13.42 -14.63
CA PRO A 191 -2.55 13.87 -13.31
C PRO A 191 -1.54 13.55 -12.20
N ARG A 192 -0.60 12.63 -12.45
CA ARG A 192 0.42 12.19 -11.46
C ARG A 192 1.77 11.99 -12.14
N MET A 193 2.78 12.68 -11.67
CA MET A 193 4.20 12.54 -11.97
C MET A 193 4.98 12.71 -10.66
N THR A 194 6.30 12.90 -10.70
CA THR A 194 7.10 13.08 -9.48
C THR A 194 7.48 14.55 -9.32
N GLU A 195 7.15 15.14 -8.18
CA GLU A 195 7.82 16.35 -7.68
C GLU A 195 8.92 15.93 -6.72
N VAL A 196 10.16 16.34 -6.99
CA VAL A 196 11.33 16.06 -6.15
C VAL A 196 11.62 17.26 -5.29
N TYR A 197 11.69 17.04 -3.96
CA TYR A 197 11.95 18.09 -2.96
C TYR A 197 13.17 17.77 -2.11
N ASP A 198 13.87 18.83 -1.66
CA ASP A 198 14.78 18.79 -0.52
C ASP A 198 13.96 19.09 0.74
N LEU A 199 13.80 18.09 1.60
CA LEU A 199 13.18 18.16 2.93
C LEU A 199 14.24 17.89 4.02
N SER A 200 15.51 18.18 3.76
CA SER A 200 16.58 18.08 4.76
C SER A 200 16.34 19.00 5.96
N ASP A 201 15.68 20.15 5.74
CA ASP A 201 15.02 20.98 6.74
C ASP A 201 13.49 20.87 6.51
N PRO A 202 12.77 20.09 7.33
CA PRO A 202 11.32 19.90 7.16
C PRO A 202 10.48 21.17 7.31
N ALA A 203 11.01 22.21 7.95
CA ALA A 203 10.33 23.50 8.09
C ALA A 203 10.46 24.38 6.84
N HIS A 204 11.50 24.17 6.03
CA HIS A 204 11.82 24.99 4.85
C HIS A 204 12.04 24.11 3.62
N PRO A 205 11.01 23.39 3.14
CA PRO A 205 11.11 22.53 1.96
C PRO A 205 11.45 23.34 0.70
N SER A 206 12.31 22.78 -0.15
CA SER A 206 12.62 23.38 -1.44
C SER A 206 12.46 22.39 -2.59
N LYS A 207 11.83 22.83 -3.67
CA LYS A 207 11.63 22.01 -4.86
C LYS A 207 12.93 21.88 -5.66
N ILE A 208 13.32 20.65 -5.97
CA ILE A 208 14.49 20.35 -6.77
C ILE A 208 14.12 20.33 -8.25
N ARG A 209 13.09 19.56 -8.64
CA ARG A 209 12.61 19.42 -10.01
C ARG A 209 11.31 18.65 -10.11
N ASP A 210 10.71 18.70 -11.31
CA ASP A 210 9.69 17.75 -11.78
C ASP A 210 10.33 16.63 -12.59
N PHE A 211 9.76 15.42 -12.51
CA PHE A 211 10.24 14.25 -13.24
C PHE A 211 9.10 13.29 -13.58
N GLY A 212 9.22 12.64 -14.75
CA GLY A 212 8.28 11.63 -15.22
C GLY A 212 8.77 10.95 -16.49
N LEU A 213 7.93 10.16 -17.14
CA LEU A 213 8.24 9.55 -18.43
C LEU A 213 8.32 10.61 -19.53
N ALA A 214 9.28 10.45 -20.42
CA ALA A 214 9.33 11.27 -21.65
C ALA A 214 8.02 11.14 -22.42
N GLY A 215 7.43 12.28 -22.78
CA GLY A 215 6.09 12.39 -23.36
C GLY A 215 5.01 12.88 -22.38
N GLN A 216 5.28 12.91 -21.07
CA GLN A 216 4.39 13.47 -20.06
C GLN A 216 4.59 14.97 -19.82
N GLN A 217 5.76 15.51 -20.21
CA GLN A 217 6.15 16.89 -19.95
C GLN A 217 5.33 17.92 -20.74
N PRO A 218 5.30 19.18 -20.30
CA PRO A 218 4.67 20.28 -21.03
C PRO A 218 5.20 20.38 -22.46
N GLY A 219 4.30 20.64 -23.42
CA GLY A 219 4.64 20.82 -24.83
C GLY A 219 4.96 19.54 -25.61
N ALA A 220 4.98 18.37 -24.95
CA ALA A 220 5.15 17.11 -25.67
C ALA A 220 3.97 16.81 -26.60
N SER A 221 4.24 16.12 -27.71
CA SER A 221 3.26 15.66 -28.68
C SER A 221 3.12 14.14 -28.70
N GLY A 222 2.15 13.62 -29.45
CA GLY A 222 1.90 12.17 -29.57
C GLY A 222 1.12 11.57 -28.38
N PRO A 223 1.10 10.23 -28.26
CA PRO A 223 0.41 9.53 -27.17
C PRO A 223 0.93 9.97 -25.80
N VAL A 224 0.02 10.09 -24.83
CA VAL A 224 0.37 10.41 -23.46
C VAL A 224 0.77 9.11 -22.76
N PRO A 225 1.98 9.00 -22.19
CA PRO A 225 2.36 7.85 -21.38
C PRO A 225 1.49 7.72 -20.11
N THR A 226 1.41 6.52 -19.57
CA THR A 226 0.68 6.25 -18.32
C THR A 226 1.20 7.10 -17.16
N MET A 227 0.35 7.36 -16.16
CA MET A 227 0.69 8.18 -15.01
C MET A 227 1.54 7.41 -13.99
N LEU A 228 2.30 8.14 -13.19
CA LEU A 228 3.06 7.57 -12.06
C LEU A 228 2.12 7.05 -10.98
N HIS A 229 2.47 5.88 -10.43
CA HIS A 229 1.82 5.38 -9.22
C HIS A 229 2.69 5.55 -7.97
N GLY A 230 3.93 5.12 -8.00
CA GLY A 230 4.84 5.24 -6.87
C GLY A 230 6.29 4.95 -7.23
N MET A 231 7.17 5.07 -6.23
CA MET A 231 8.60 4.79 -6.39
C MET A 231 9.20 4.31 -5.08
N ILE A 232 10.36 3.65 -5.20
CA ILE A 232 11.26 3.34 -4.09
C ILE A 232 12.68 3.78 -4.47
N SER A 233 13.28 4.62 -3.63
CA SER A 233 14.68 5.01 -3.73
C SER A 233 15.53 4.21 -2.75
N LEU A 234 16.68 3.74 -3.19
CA LEU A 234 17.67 3.12 -2.33
C LEU A 234 18.76 4.12 -1.86
N GLY A 235 18.50 5.42 -2.03
CA GLY A 235 19.41 6.49 -1.60
C GLY A 235 20.74 6.52 -2.34
N PRO A 236 21.73 7.27 -1.80
CA PRO A 236 23.01 7.45 -2.47
C PRO A 236 23.87 6.19 -2.55
N ALA A 237 23.74 5.25 -1.61
CA ALA A 237 24.58 4.04 -1.57
C ALA A 237 24.38 3.15 -2.80
N ALA A 238 23.16 2.91 -3.22
CA ALA A 238 22.84 2.16 -4.44
C ALA A 238 22.72 3.07 -5.67
N ASN A 239 22.49 4.37 -5.48
CA ASN A 239 22.29 5.37 -6.52
C ASN A 239 21.20 4.99 -7.53
N ARG A 240 20.09 4.38 -7.04
CA ARG A 240 18.98 3.93 -7.87
C ARG A 240 17.63 4.30 -7.28
N ILE A 241 16.71 4.62 -8.19
CA ILE A 241 15.30 4.80 -7.90
C ILE A 241 14.51 3.94 -8.90
N TYR A 242 13.52 3.23 -8.38
CA TYR A 242 12.63 2.38 -9.17
C TYR A 242 11.24 2.99 -9.17
N PHE A 243 10.80 3.45 -10.33
CA PHE A 243 9.48 4.05 -10.53
C PHE A 243 8.50 3.04 -11.13
N GLY A 244 7.30 3.00 -10.58
CA GLY A 244 6.18 2.22 -11.09
C GLY A 244 5.09 3.11 -11.67
N TYR A 245 4.73 2.89 -12.92
CA TYR A 245 3.70 3.65 -13.63
C TYR A 245 2.54 2.74 -14.02
N GLY A 246 1.36 3.33 -14.14
CA GLY A 246 0.11 2.61 -14.38
C GLY A 246 -0.50 2.08 -13.09
N THR A 247 -1.79 1.77 -13.14
CA THR A 247 -2.54 1.19 -12.01
C THR A 247 -2.93 -0.24 -12.33
N ASN A 248 -3.82 -0.42 -13.29
CA ASN A 248 -4.26 -1.72 -13.82
C ASN A 248 -4.10 -1.81 -15.35
N GLU A 249 -3.42 -0.84 -15.94
CA GLU A 249 -3.12 -0.79 -17.37
C GLU A 249 -1.84 0.01 -17.64
N GLY A 250 -1.18 -0.28 -18.75
CA GLY A 250 -0.04 0.47 -19.24
C GLY A 250 1.18 0.43 -18.34
N GLY A 251 1.41 -0.67 -17.61
CA GLY A 251 2.46 -0.79 -16.62
C GLY A 251 3.86 -0.55 -17.16
N VAL A 252 4.64 0.27 -16.43
CA VAL A 252 6.04 0.55 -16.73
C VAL A 252 6.86 0.50 -15.44
N LEU A 253 7.92 -0.31 -15.45
CA LEU A 253 9.02 -0.21 -14.49
C LEU A 253 10.13 0.65 -15.12
N GLN A 254 10.47 1.79 -14.48
CA GLN A 254 11.59 2.64 -14.90
C GLN A 254 12.68 2.62 -13.83
N ILE A 255 13.93 2.35 -14.24
CA ILE A 255 15.12 2.35 -13.40
C ILE A 255 15.88 3.65 -13.66
N VAL A 256 16.13 4.42 -12.61
CA VAL A 256 16.70 5.76 -12.71
C VAL A 256 17.98 5.88 -11.90
N ASP A 257 19.00 6.48 -12.49
CA ASP A 257 20.20 6.91 -11.80
C ASP A 257 19.87 8.16 -10.95
N ARG A 258 19.96 8.00 -9.63
CA ARG A 258 19.58 9.02 -8.67
C ARG A 258 20.43 10.29 -8.79
N ASP A 259 21.74 10.14 -8.94
CA ASP A 259 22.65 11.29 -9.04
C ASP A 259 22.42 12.08 -10.31
N LYS A 260 22.20 11.40 -11.44
CA LYS A 260 21.84 12.07 -12.69
C LYS A 260 20.49 12.78 -12.57
N LEU A 261 19.50 12.19 -11.90
CA LEU A 261 18.22 12.84 -11.66
C LEU A 261 18.39 14.13 -10.83
N LEU A 262 19.14 14.07 -9.73
CA LEU A 262 19.26 15.18 -8.79
C LEU A 262 20.22 16.29 -9.26
N LYS A 263 21.31 15.91 -9.93
CA LYS A 263 22.40 16.82 -10.34
C LYS A 263 22.36 17.24 -11.80
N GLY A 264 21.65 16.49 -12.64
CA GLY A 264 21.53 16.74 -14.07
C GLY A 264 20.61 17.91 -14.43
N PRO A 265 20.40 18.16 -15.74
CA PRO A 265 19.53 19.21 -16.23
C PRO A 265 18.10 19.06 -15.69
N LYS A 266 17.49 20.16 -15.23
CA LYS A 266 16.19 20.15 -14.53
C LYS A 266 15.00 20.51 -15.40
N GLU A 267 15.22 21.19 -16.53
CA GLU A 267 14.16 21.55 -17.47
C GLU A 267 13.45 20.28 -17.99
N PRO A 268 12.12 20.22 -17.99
CA PRO A 268 11.38 19.02 -18.35
C PRO A 268 11.28 18.84 -19.88
N THR A 269 12.43 18.70 -20.54
CA THR A 269 12.52 18.32 -21.95
C THR A 269 12.57 16.81 -22.10
N GLU A 270 12.23 16.26 -23.26
CA GLU A 270 12.32 14.83 -23.51
C GLU A 270 13.72 14.29 -23.27
N GLU A 271 14.77 14.98 -23.74
CA GLU A 271 16.16 14.62 -23.55
C GLU A 271 16.52 14.57 -22.05
N ASN A 272 16.15 15.60 -21.28
CA ASN A 272 16.47 15.71 -19.86
C ASN A 272 15.68 14.71 -18.99
N LEU A 273 14.50 14.27 -19.44
CA LEU A 273 13.76 13.20 -18.77
C LEU A 273 14.36 11.82 -19.07
N ARG A 274 14.93 11.61 -20.26
CA ARG A 274 15.65 10.37 -20.62
C ARG A 274 17.05 10.32 -20.03
N TYR A 275 17.68 11.45 -19.72
CA TYR A 275 19.07 11.51 -19.24
C TYR A 275 19.36 10.64 -18.00
N PRO A 276 18.52 10.60 -16.95
CA PRO A 276 18.75 9.76 -15.78
C PRO A 276 18.25 8.32 -15.95
N GLU A 277 17.50 7.98 -17.01
CA GLU A 277 16.99 6.63 -17.23
C GLU A 277 18.14 5.65 -17.52
N VAL A 278 18.22 4.59 -16.73
CA VAL A 278 19.20 3.50 -16.88
C VAL A 278 18.60 2.34 -17.65
N GLY A 279 17.34 2.04 -17.35
CA GLY A 279 16.60 0.97 -17.99
C GLY A 279 15.10 1.11 -17.79
N ARG A 280 14.36 0.36 -18.58
CA ARG A 280 12.90 0.39 -18.59
C ARG A 280 12.35 -0.97 -19.03
N LEU A 281 11.27 -1.40 -18.40
CA LEU A 281 10.44 -2.53 -18.83
C LEU A 281 9.02 -2.01 -19.06
N ASP A 282 8.56 -2.02 -20.31
CA ASP A 282 7.16 -1.87 -20.63
C ASP A 282 6.48 -3.23 -20.42
N MET A 283 5.56 -3.27 -19.46
CA MET A 283 4.84 -4.48 -19.07
C MET A 283 3.66 -4.74 -20.02
N SER A 284 2.86 -5.75 -19.71
CA SER A 284 1.62 -5.98 -20.48
C SER A 284 0.71 -4.75 -20.43
N PRO A 285 0.04 -4.37 -21.52
CA PRO A 285 -0.88 -3.24 -21.53
C PRO A 285 -2.10 -3.42 -20.61
N LEU A 286 -2.35 -4.65 -20.13
CA LEU A 286 -3.48 -4.99 -19.25
C LEU A 286 -3.12 -5.02 -17.76
N VAL A 287 -1.89 -4.62 -17.39
CA VAL A 287 -1.42 -4.57 -16.01
C VAL A 287 -0.83 -3.20 -15.70
N GLY A 288 -0.74 -2.86 -14.41
CA GLY A 288 -0.07 -1.65 -13.93
C GLY A 288 1.28 -1.96 -13.26
N ALA A 289 1.86 -0.96 -12.62
CA ALA A 289 3.01 -1.10 -11.74
C ALA A 289 2.81 -0.20 -10.51
N HIS A 290 2.19 -0.77 -9.47
CA HIS A 290 1.81 -0.03 -8.27
C HIS A 290 2.98 0.14 -7.28
N THR A 291 3.68 -0.95 -6.97
CA THR A 291 4.83 -0.96 -6.04
C THR A 291 6.02 -1.66 -6.69
N THR A 292 7.22 -1.07 -6.56
CA THR A 292 8.45 -1.56 -7.21
C THR A 292 9.51 -1.83 -6.14
N PHE A 293 9.49 -3.01 -5.52
CA PHE A 293 10.36 -3.36 -4.41
C PHE A 293 11.69 -3.94 -4.91
N PRO A 294 12.85 -3.26 -4.66
CA PRO A 294 14.15 -3.74 -5.12
C PRO A 294 14.76 -4.78 -4.18
N ILE A 295 15.34 -5.83 -4.76
CA ILE A 295 16.07 -6.88 -4.07
C ILE A 295 17.46 -7.00 -4.72
N LEU A 296 18.45 -6.34 -4.12
CA LEU A 296 19.80 -6.28 -4.69
C LEU A 296 20.71 -7.37 -4.11
N ALA A 297 21.65 -7.84 -4.94
CA ALA A 297 22.64 -8.84 -4.57
C ALA A 297 21.99 -10.09 -3.92
N MET A 298 20.91 -10.59 -4.51
CA MET A 298 20.24 -11.79 -4.06
C MET A 298 21.03 -13.04 -4.42
N PRO A 299 21.42 -13.88 -3.46
CA PRO A 299 22.08 -15.14 -3.75
C PRO A 299 21.07 -16.14 -4.34
N ILE A 300 21.42 -16.75 -5.48
CA ILE A 300 20.59 -17.76 -6.15
C ILE A 300 21.31 -19.10 -6.08
N ALA A 301 20.76 -20.07 -5.36
CA ALA A 301 21.42 -21.34 -5.07
C ALA A 301 21.77 -22.13 -6.33
N GLU A 302 20.89 -22.17 -7.35
CA GLU A 302 21.12 -22.87 -8.60
C GLU A 302 22.25 -22.26 -9.45
N PHE A 303 22.49 -20.95 -9.28
CA PHE A 303 23.57 -20.21 -9.95
C PHE A 303 24.84 -20.06 -9.08
N ALA A 304 24.91 -20.70 -7.93
CA ALA A 304 26.06 -20.59 -7.04
C ALA A 304 27.39 -20.99 -7.71
N LYS A 305 27.33 -21.80 -8.76
CA LYS A 305 28.48 -22.22 -9.59
C LYS A 305 28.61 -21.44 -10.90
N ASP A 306 27.70 -20.52 -11.19
CA ASP A 306 27.70 -19.69 -12.40
C ASP A 306 28.92 -18.74 -12.35
N LYS A 307 29.64 -18.68 -13.47
CA LYS A 307 30.77 -17.76 -13.62
C LYS A 307 30.35 -16.30 -13.73
N VAL A 308 29.13 -16.05 -14.20
CA VAL A 308 28.61 -14.70 -14.46
C VAL A 308 28.03 -14.04 -13.21
N GLY A 309 27.67 -14.84 -12.22
CA GLY A 309 27.21 -14.26 -10.96
C GLY A 309 26.49 -15.24 -10.05
N LYS A 310 27.00 -15.30 -8.83
CA LYS A 310 26.35 -16.02 -7.72
C LYS A 310 25.15 -15.27 -7.17
N VAL A 311 24.97 -14.03 -7.60
CA VAL A 311 23.92 -13.13 -7.16
C VAL A 311 23.25 -12.47 -8.35
N ARG A 312 21.97 -12.10 -8.17
CA ARG A 312 21.17 -11.37 -9.15
C ARG A 312 20.51 -10.17 -8.46
N ASN A 313 20.16 -9.18 -9.24
CA ASN A 313 19.36 -8.05 -8.79
C ASN A 313 17.95 -8.18 -9.34
N PHE A 314 16.95 -8.01 -8.49
CA PHE A 314 15.55 -8.07 -8.88
C PHE A 314 14.81 -6.80 -8.48
N VAL A 315 13.74 -6.52 -9.20
CA VAL A 315 12.67 -5.65 -8.74
C VAL A 315 11.39 -6.47 -8.75
N VAL A 316 10.74 -6.54 -7.60
CA VAL A 316 9.41 -7.15 -7.49
C VAL A 316 8.39 -6.05 -7.73
N VAL A 317 7.66 -6.16 -8.84
CA VAL A 317 6.61 -5.21 -9.22
C VAL A 317 5.27 -5.82 -8.83
N THR A 318 4.50 -5.10 -8.03
CA THR A 318 3.15 -5.51 -7.64
C THR A 318 2.15 -4.63 -8.38
N ASP A 319 1.22 -5.24 -9.10
CA ASP A 319 0.13 -4.56 -9.79
C ASP A 319 -1.02 -4.23 -8.82
N GLU A 320 -2.00 -3.42 -9.24
CA GLU A 320 -3.21 -3.15 -8.47
C GLU A 320 -4.47 -3.59 -9.21
N GLN A 321 -5.26 -4.47 -8.58
CA GLN A 321 -6.62 -4.79 -9.02
C GLN A 321 -7.56 -3.63 -8.70
N ILE A 322 -8.32 -3.15 -9.67
CA ILE A 322 -9.22 -1.99 -9.52
C ILE A 322 -10.69 -2.40 -9.47
N LEU A 323 -11.13 -3.29 -10.38
CA LEU A 323 -12.54 -3.65 -10.46
C LEU A 323 -12.89 -4.79 -9.52
N ASN A 324 -14.11 -4.72 -8.97
CA ASN A 324 -14.65 -5.74 -8.08
C ASN A 324 -15.00 -7.02 -8.87
N GLU A 325 -15.06 -8.13 -8.15
CA GLU A 325 -15.57 -9.42 -8.64
C GLU A 325 -14.94 -9.89 -9.97
N CYS A 326 -13.63 -9.65 -10.14
CA CYS A 326 -12.84 -10.07 -11.31
C CYS A 326 -13.31 -9.49 -12.66
N LEU A 327 -13.91 -8.31 -12.67
CA LEU A 327 -14.42 -7.68 -13.89
C LEU A 327 -13.32 -7.00 -14.76
N GLU A 328 -12.06 -7.30 -14.51
CA GLU A 328 -10.92 -6.83 -15.32
C GLU A 328 -9.87 -7.93 -15.47
N ALA A 329 -8.83 -7.67 -16.25
CA ALA A 329 -7.69 -8.56 -16.38
C ALA A 329 -7.03 -8.79 -15.02
N ARG A 330 -6.54 -10.01 -14.79
CA ARG A 330 -5.87 -10.40 -13.55
C ARG A 330 -4.60 -9.58 -13.36
N GLN A 331 -4.46 -8.99 -12.18
CA GLN A 331 -3.26 -8.29 -11.73
C GLN A 331 -2.37 -9.24 -10.92
N PHE A 332 -1.04 -9.13 -11.09
CA PHE A 332 -0.06 -10.07 -10.56
C PHE A 332 1.04 -9.38 -9.77
N VAL A 333 1.90 -10.19 -9.15
CA VAL A 333 3.25 -9.82 -8.74
C VAL A 333 4.23 -10.29 -9.81
N TRP A 334 5.13 -9.42 -10.24
CA TRP A 334 6.14 -9.69 -11.26
C TRP A 334 7.52 -9.70 -10.65
N PHE A 335 8.29 -10.74 -10.91
CA PHE A 335 9.71 -10.81 -10.56
C PHE A 335 10.52 -10.43 -11.78
N VAL A 336 11.16 -9.26 -11.73
CA VAL A 336 11.91 -8.70 -12.84
C VAL A 336 13.40 -8.77 -12.51
N ASP A 337 14.17 -9.54 -13.28
CA ASP A 337 15.64 -9.55 -13.21
C ASP A 337 16.17 -8.23 -13.81
N VAL A 338 16.84 -7.45 -12.98
CA VAL A 338 17.47 -6.17 -13.33
C VAL A 338 18.99 -6.23 -13.19
N THR A 339 19.59 -7.43 -13.17
CA THR A 339 21.04 -7.61 -13.08
C THR A 339 21.75 -6.91 -14.25
N VAL A 340 21.12 -6.88 -15.41
CA VAL A 340 21.50 -6.06 -16.55
C VAL A 340 20.46 -4.95 -16.70
N GLU A 341 20.64 -3.85 -15.97
CA GLU A 341 19.61 -2.79 -15.83
C GLU A 341 19.07 -2.22 -17.14
N ARG A 342 19.89 -2.22 -18.22
CA ARG A 342 19.45 -1.76 -19.55
C ARG A 342 18.51 -2.73 -20.26
N HIS A 343 18.41 -3.95 -19.79
CA HIS A 343 17.61 -5.02 -20.35
C HIS A 343 16.89 -5.79 -19.24
N PRO A 344 16.00 -5.13 -18.49
CA PRO A 344 15.22 -5.80 -17.46
C PRO A 344 14.30 -6.84 -18.10
N ALA A 345 14.15 -7.98 -17.45
CA ALA A 345 13.34 -9.09 -17.95
C ALA A 345 12.48 -9.69 -16.85
N SER A 346 11.19 -9.86 -17.11
CA SER A 346 10.32 -10.62 -16.21
C SER A 346 10.71 -12.09 -16.26
N VAL A 347 10.96 -12.70 -15.10
CA VAL A 347 11.39 -14.09 -14.97
C VAL A 347 10.34 -14.97 -14.32
N ALA A 348 9.44 -14.40 -13.54
CA ALA A 348 8.29 -15.10 -12.95
C ALA A 348 7.15 -14.13 -12.66
N THR A 349 5.96 -14.69 -12.49
CA THR A 349 4.79 -14.00 -11.92
C THR A 349 4.23 -14.84 -10.78
N TRP A 350 3.59 -14.17 -9.83
CA TRP A 350 2.89 -14.83 -8.74
C TRP A 350 1.51 -14.17 -8.52
N GLY A 351 0.55 -14.97 -8.11
CA GLY A 351 -0.78 -14.53 -7.70
C GLY A 351 -1.57 -15.67 -7.08
N VAL A 352 -2.55 -15.35 -6.26
CA VAL A 352 -3.43 -16.35 -5.65
C VAL A 352 -4.34 -16.98 -6.72
N PRO A 353 -4.40 -18.30 -6.83
CA PRO A 353 -5.39 -18.95 -7.71
C PRO A 353 -6.81 -18.61 -7.23
N GLU A 354 -7.66 -18.13 -8.13
CA GLU A 354 -9.07 -17.81 -7.82
C GLU A 354 -9.80 -19.00 -7.22
N ALA A 355 -9.68 -20.17 -7.87
CA ALA A 355 -10.35 -21.40 -7.48
C ALA A 355 -9.95 -21.93 -6.08
N SER A 356 -8.85 -21.45 -5.49
CA SER A 356 -8.45 -21.86 -4.14
C SER A 356 -9.36 -21.32 -3.05
N GLY A 357 -10.25 -20.37 -3.34
CA GLY A 357 -11.15 -19.78 -2.37
C GLY A 357 -12.42 -19.16 -2.95
N ASP A 358 -12.72 -19.39 -4.24
CA ASP A 358 -13.87 -18.81 -4.94
C ASP A 358 -13.94 -17.27 -4.75
N PHE A 359 -12.79 -16.62 -4.87
CA PHE A 359 -12.61 -15.24 -4.47
C PHE A 359 -13.40 -14.24 -5.33
N CYS A 360 -13.62 -14.54 -6.63
CA CYS A 360 -14.44 -13.68 -7.49
C CYS A 360 -15.89 -13.58 -7.01
N SER A 361 -16.41 -14.62 -6.34
CA SER A 361 -17.78 -14.63 -5.83
C SER A 361 -17.94 -14.00 -4.45
N ARG A 362 -16.84 -13.80 -3.68
CA ARG A 362 -16.88 -13.22 -2.32
C ARG A 362 -17.28 -11.76 -2.29
N GLY A 363 -17.17 -11.03 -3.41
CA GLY A 363 -17.38 -9.60 -3.51
C GLY A 363 -16.09 -8.80 -3.32
N GLY A 364 -16.13 -7.53 -3.72
CA GLY A 364 -14.96 -6.67 -3.69
C GLY A 364 -13.90 -7.03 -4.72
N ARG A 365 -12.72 -6.43 -4.60
CA ARG A 365 -11.58 -6.69 -5.48
C ARG A 365 -10.91 -8.00 -5.09
N PHE A 366 -10.47 -8.75 -6.08
CA PHE A 366 -9.60 -9.92 -5.95
C PHE A 366 -8.41 -9.78 -6.86
N GLY A 367 -7.24 -9.69 -6.31
CA GLY A 367 -5.97 -9.46 -6.99
C GLY A 367 -4.99 -8.75 -6.06
N THR A 368 -3.80 -8.51 -6.54
CA THR A 368 -2.74 -7.82 -5.80
C THR A 368 -3.04 -6.33 -5.63
N HIS A 369 -2.41 -5.71 -4.62
CA HIS A 369 -2.38 -4.26 -4.46
C HIS A 369 -0.98 -3.75 -4.13
N SER A 370 -0.37 -4.22 -3.04
CA SER A 370 0.94 -3.76 -2.61
C SER A 370 1.74 -4.86 -1.93
N SER A 371 3.05 -4.66 -1.83
CA SER A 371 3.93 -5.43 -0.94
C SER A 371 4.32 -4.59 0.28
N ASN A 372 4.94 -5.24 1.28
CA ASN A 372 5.70 -4.52 2.30
C ASN A 372 6.81 -3.69 1.63
N GLU A 373 7.11 -2.54 2.21
CA GLU A 373 8.17 -1.63 1.72
C GLU A 373 9.37 -1.54 2.68
N ASN A 374 9.24 -2.04 3.91
CA ASN A 374 10.35 -2.18 4.85
C ASN A 374 11.26 -3.34 4.44
N MET A 375 12.57 -3.08 4.44
CA MET A 375 13.62 -4.04 4.05
C MET A 375 14.31 -4.65 5.26
N THR A 376 13.57 -4.94 6.33
CA THR A 376 14.13 -5.57 7.53
C THR A 376 14.91 -6.83 7.18
N PRO A 377 16.11 -7.04 7.76
CA PRO A 377 16.92 -8.25 7.52
C PRO A 377 16.18 -9.56 7.84
N ILE A 378 15.18 -9.52 8.72
CA ILE A 378 14.35 -10.68 9.07
C ILE A 378 13.73 -11.31 7.82
N TYR A 379 13.23 -10.48 6.88
CA TYR A 379 12.47 -10.95 5.73
C TYR A 379 13.16 -10.68 4.40
N TYR A 380 14.01 -9.64 4.30
CA TYR A 380 14.64 -9.24 3.07
C TYR A 380 15.39 -10.38 2.41
N LYS A 381 15.15 -10.65 1.12
CA LYS A 381 15.68 -11.77 0.31
C LYS A 381 15.16 -13.16 0.72
N ARG A 382 14.19 -13.25 1.62
CA ARG A 382 13.63 -14.53 2.10
C ARG A 382 12.12 -14.59 1.86
N LEU A 383 11.39 -13.63 2.40
CA LEU A 383 9.96 -13.54 2.34
C LEU A 383 9.52 -12.15 1.90
N MET A 384 8.47 -12.08 1.09
CA MET A 384 7.71 -10.86 0.86
C MET A 384 6.25 -11.09 1.22
N PHE A 385 5.61 -10.02 1.66
CA PHE A 385 4.21 -10.02 2.02
C PHE A 385 3.43 -9.18 1.00
N PHE A 386 2.34 -9.75 0.50
CA PHE A 386 1.49 -9.09 -0.49
C PHE A 386 0.07 -8.94 0.03
N ALA A 387 -0.46 -7.73 0.02
CA ALA A 387 -1.87 -7.47 0.21
C ALA A 387 -2.63 -7.89 -1.07
N HIS A 388 -3.67 -8.70 -0.91
CA HIS A 388 -4.40 -9.31 -2.01
C HIS A 388 -5.92 -9.12 -1.88
N PHE A 389 -6.33 -7.93 -1.47
CA PHE A 389 -7.70 -7.50 -1.23
C PHE A 389 -8.56 -8.54 -0.48
N ASN A 390 -9.62 -9.12 -1.11
CA ASN A 390 -10.52 -10.07 -0.45
C ASN A 390 -9.88 -11.43 -0.16
N ALA A 391 -8.67 -11.68 -0.66
CA ALA A 391 -7.86 -12.84 -0.32
C ALA A 391 -6.87 -12.56 0.84
N GLY A 392 -6.93 -11.40 1.49
CA GLY A 392 -6.13 -11.09 2.67
C GLY A 392 -4.66 -10.78 2.37
N VAL A 393 -3.78 -11.10 3.31
CA VAL A 393 -2.33 -11.00 3.13
C VAL A 393 -1.73 -12.37 2.84
N ARG A 394 -0.71 -12.38 1.99
CA ARG A 394 0.02 -13.58 1.55
C ARG A 394 1.50 -13.42 1.83
N ALA A 395 2.13 -14.40 2.47
CA ALA A 395 3.57 -14.51 2.60
C ALA A 395 4.13 -15.43 1.52
N VAL A 396 5.07 -14.94 0.75
CA VAL A 396 5.67 -15.65 -0.39
C VAL A 396 7.16 -15.84 -0.16
N ASP A 397 7.62 -17.08 -0.23
CA ASP A 397 9.04 -17.43 -0.25
C ASP A 397 9.63 -17.01 -1.59
N ILE A 398 10.59 -16.09 -1.54
CA ILE A 398 11.24 -15.51 -2.71
C ILE A 398 12.72 -15.91 -2.83
N ARG A 399 13.20 -16.87 -2.02
CA ARG A 399 14.59 -17.33 -2.06
C ARG A 399 14.94 -17.95 -3.41
N ASP A 400 13.94 -18.50 -4.11
CA ASP A 400 14.00 -18.78 -5.53
C ASP A 400 13.05 -17.83 -6.28
N PRO A 401 13.54 -16.70 -6.81
CA PRO A 401 12.69 -15.70 -7.48
C PRO A 401 12.15 -16.17 -8.84
N TYR A 402 12.63 -17.29 -9.36
CA TYR A 402 12.09 -17.93 -10.57
C TYR A 402 10.88 -18.79 -10.27
N HIS A 403 10.73 -19.25 -9.02
CA HIS A 403 9.63 -20.11 -8.56
C HIS A 403 9.09 -19.62 -7.20
N PRO A 404 8.55 -18.39 -7.11
CA PRO A 404 8.04 -17.85 -5.85
C PRO A 404 6.86 -18.70 -5.35
N GLN A 405 6.82 -19.00 -4.05
CA GLN A 405 5.86 -19.91 -3.45
C GLN A 405 5.13 -19.28 -2.26
N GLU A 406 3.80 -19.34 -2.25
CA GLU A 406 3.03 -18.98 -1.06
C GLU A 406 3.29 -19.98 0.07
N VAL A 407 3.69 -19.44 1.24
CA VAL A 407 4.01 -20.25 2.41
C VAL A 407 3.07 -19.99 3.59
N ALA A 408 2.44 -18.82 3.65
CA ALA A 408 1.47 -18.48 4.68
C ALA A 408 0.45 -17.48 4.18
N TYR A 409 -0.72 -17.43 4.84
CA TYR A 409 -1.70 -16.38 4.58
C TYR A 409 -2.59 -16.13 5.80
N TYR A 410 -3.21 -14.95 5.80
CA TYR A 410 -4.26 -14.57 6.73
C TYR A 410 -5.32 -13.73 6.03
N ILE A 411 -6.59 -14.11 6.18
CA ILE A 411 -7.75 -13.41 5.66
C ILE A 411 -8.60 -12.97 6.86
N PRO A 412 -8.72 -11.66 7.13
CA PRO A 412 -9.57 -11.17 8.20
C PRO A 412 -11.04 -11.55 8.01
N GLU A 413 -11.77 -11.69 9.10
CA GLU A 413 -13.23 -11.79 9.04
C GLU A 413 -13.89 -10.42 8.79
N VAL A 414 -15.10 -10.45 8.27
CA VAL A 414 -15.94 -9.25 8.16
C VAL A 414 -16.44 -8.82 9.54
N THR A 415 -16.58 -7.51 9.73
CA THR A 415 -17.11 -6.90 10.96
C THR A 415 -18.42 -6.18 10.66
N PRO A 416 -19.20 -5.75 11.66
CA PRO A 416 -20.38 -4.91 11.45
C PRO A 416 -20.07 -3.56 10.78
N LYS A 417 -18.80 -3.13 10.78
CA LYS A 417 -18.34 -1.89 10.13
C LYS A 417 -17.78 -2.13 8.72
N THR A 418 -17.69 -3.40 8.28
CA THR A 418 -17.14 -3.72 6.96
C THR A 418 -18.05 -3.14 5.87
N ASP A 419 -17.42 -2.35 5.00
CA ASP A 419 -18.09 -1.65 3.90
C ASP A 419 -18.54 -2.62 2.80
N LYS A 420 -19.60 -2.26 2.08
CA LYS A 420 -20.08 -3.02 0.92
C LYS A 420 -19.31 -2.63 -0.34
N ARG A 421 -19.10 -3.62 -1.19
CA ARG A 421 -18.50 -3.46 -2.52
C ARG A 421 -19.50 -3.88 -3.58
N CYS A 422 -19.76 -2.96 -4.50
CA CYS A 422 -20.85 -3.11 -5.47
C CYS A 422 -20.30 -3.27 -6.88
N ILE A 423 -21.06 -4.00 -7.71
CA ILE A 423 -20.89 -4.07 -9.15
C ILE A 423 -22.22 -3.69 -9.82
N LYS A 424 -22.12 -3.12 -11.02
CA LYS A 424 -23.28 -2.89 -11.88
C LYS A 424 -23.47 -4.10 -12.79
N LEU A 425 -24.65 -4.70 -12.74
CA LEU A 425 -25.04 -5.84 -13.57
C LEU A 425 -25.44 -5.35 -14.98
N GLU A 426 -25.47 -6.28 -15.96
CA GLU A 426 -25.86 -6.00 -17.35
C GLU A 426 -27.27 -5.39 -17.46
N ASN A 427 -28.19 -5.77 -16.57
CA ASN A 427 -29.55 -5.23 -16.52
C ASN A 427 -29.64 -3.85 -15.86
N GLY A 428 -28.48 -3.25 -15.51
CA GLY A 428 -28.36 -1.94 -14.86
C GLY A 428 -28.62 -1.92 -13.34
N GLN A 429 -28.97 -3.05 -12.74
CA GLN A 429 -29.09 -3.18 -11.29
C GLN A 429 -27.73 -3.20 -10.63
N GLU A 430 -27.67 -2.75 -9.37
CA GLU A 430 -26.47 -2.82 -8.55
C GLU A 430 -26.55 -4.04 -7.61
N ARG A 431 -25.44 -4.80 -7.54
CA ARG A 431 -25.28 -5.89 -6.59
C ARG A 431 -24.13 -5.56 -5.65
N CYS A 432 -24.41 -5.52 -4.35
CA CYS A 432 -23.42 -5.21 -3.31
C CYS A 432 -23.22 -6.40 -2.37
N LYS A 433 -21.95 -6.65 -2.04
CA LYS A 433 -21.54 -7.68 -1.06
C LYS A 433 -20.62 -7.06 -0.03
N THR A 434 -20.77 -7.44 1.24
CA THR A 434 -19.83 -7.10 2.30
C THR A 434 -18.57 -7.95 2.10
N ALA A 435 -17.42 -7.32 1.93
CA ALA A 435 -16.16 -8.01 1.68
C ALA A 435 -14.99 -7.23 2.26
N ILE A 436 -14.08 -7.94 2.93
CA ILE A 436 -12.80 -7.37 3.36
C ILE A 436 -11.99 -6.93 2.14
N GLN A 437 -11.14 -5.94 2.33
CA GLN A 437 -10.25 -5.41 1.29
C GLN A 437 -8.90 -5.10 1.92
N THR A 438 -8.11 -6.15 2.22
CA THR A 438 -6.75 -5.97 2.73
C THR A 438 -5.96 -5.14 1.73
N ASN A 439 -5.59 -3.94 2.16
CA ASN A 439 -5.07 -2.91 1.25
C ASN A 439 -3.56 -2.91 1.19
N ASN A 440 -2.90 -2.67 2.32
CA ASN A 440 -1.45 -2.67 2.41
C ASN A 440 -0.98 -3.52 3.58
N VAL A 441 0.29 -3.89 3.49
CA VAL A 441 1.01 -4.65 4.48
C VAL A 441 2.35 -3.98 4.77
N GLU A 442 2.79 -4.01 6.03
CA GLU A 442 4.13 -3.61 6.43
C GLU A 442 4.66 -4.56 7.51
N VAL A 443 5.96 -4.54 7.72
CA VAL A 443 6.64 -5.39 8.72
C VAL A 443 7.54 -4.55 9.60
N ASP A 444 7.84 -5.03 10.80
CA ASP A 444 8.79 -4.38 11.70
C ASP A 444 10.03 -5.26 11.99
N ASP A 445 11.02 -4.68 12.67
CA ASP A 445 12.27 -5.34 13.02
C ASP A 445 12.14 -6.32 14.21
N ARG A 446 10.91 -6.56 14.68
CA ARG A 446 10.56 -7.64 15.63
C ARG A 446 9.99 -8.86 14.91
N GLY A 447 9.64 -8.71 13.61
CA GLY A 447 9.03 -9.75 12.80
C GLY A 447 7.50 -9.75 12.83
N TYR A 448 6.85 -8.75 13.39
CA TYR A 448 5.40 -8.59 13.27
C TYR A 448 5.02 -8.05 11.89
N ILE A 449 3.85 -8.51 11.43
CA ILE A 449 3.27 -8.14 10.12
C ILE A 449 2.01 -7.34 10.41
N TYR A 450 1.91 -6.16 9.81
CA TYR A 450 0.81 -5.21 10.00
C TYR A 450 0.02 -5.10 8.71
N ILE A 451 -1.24 -5.45 8.74
CA ILE A 451 -2.15 -5.27 7.60
C ILE A 451 -3.27 -4.31 7.96
N VAL A 452 -3.68 -3.54 6.98
CA VAL A 452 -4.79 -2.61 7.09
C VAL A 452 -5.79 -2.84 5.97
N ASP A 453 -7.03 -2.48 6.23
CA ASP A 453 -8.15 -2.79 5.35
C ASP A 453 -8.87 -1.52 4.89
N ARG A 454 -9.10 -1.40 3.57
CA ARG A 454 -9.84 -0.26 3.02
C ARG A 454 -11.36 -0.40 3.08
N ALA A 455 -11.85 -1.58 3.49
CA ALA A 455 -13.27 -1.83 3.74
C ALA A 455 -13.62 -1.78 5.24
N ASN A 456 -12.85 -1.03 6.02
CA ASN A 456 -13.14 -0.66 7.42
C ASN A 456 -12.99 -1.78 8.46
N THR A 457 -12.30 -2.89 8.17
CA THR A 457 -12.07 -3.94 9.19
C THR A 457 -10.97 -3.58 10.18
N GLY A 458 -10.16 -2.54 9.89
CA GLY A 458 -9.17 -2.00 10.81
C GLY A 458 -7.73 -2.45 10.55
N LEU A 459 -6.93 -2.46 11.61
CA LEU A 459 -5.55 -2.92 11.67
C LEU A 459 -5.51 -4.32 12.30
N HIS A 460 -4.76 -5.24 11.67
CA HIS A 460 -4.44 -6.54 12.25
C HIS A 460 -2.92 -6.68 12.34
N ILE A 461 -2.44 -7.12 13.50
CA ILE A 461 -1.03 -7.41 13.77
C ILE A 461 -0.89 -8.93 13.80
N LEU A 462 0.00 -9.45 12.98
CA LEU A 462 0.15 -10.87 12.72
C LEU A 462 1.58 -11.32 13.01
N GLU A 463 1.74 -12.62 13.22
CA GLU A 463 3.05 -13.28 13.27
C GLU A 463 3.05 -14.54 12.39
N LEU A 464 4.23 -14.91 11.88
CA LEU A 464 4.41 -16.19 11.20
C LEU A 464 4.47 -17.33 12.24
N THR A 465 3.84 -18.44 11.89
CA THR A 465 3.83 -19.68 12.64
C THR A 465 4.28 -20.86 11.77
N GLY A 466 4.30 -22.06 12.35
CA GLY A 466 4.56 -23.28 11.59
C GLY A 466 5.84 -23.25 10.75
N ALA A 467 5.77 -23.81 9.55
CA ALA A 467 6.90 -23.92 8.65
C ALA A 467 7.37 -22.58 8.08
N ALA A 468 6.44 -21.63 7.88
CA ALA A 468 6.77 -20.31 7.34
C ALA A 468 7.67 -19.51 8.27
N ARG A 469 7.51 -19.66 9.60
CA ARG A 469 8.38 -19.01 10.60
C ARG A 469 9.85 -19.37 10.44
N ASN A 470 10.15 -20.61 10.02
CA ASN A 470 11.53 -21.10 9.86
C ASN A 470 12.26 -20.52 8.65
N ILE A 471 11.54 -19.83 7.76
CA ILE A 471 12.14 -19.14 6.59
C ILE A 471 12.68 -17.77 6.99
N ALA A 472 12.00 -17.10 7.93
CA ALA A 472 12.40 -15.81 8.46
C ALA A 472 13.67 -15.93 9.34
N ASP A 473 14.45 -14.84 9.41
CA ASP A 473 15.63 -14.71 10.27
C ASP A 473 15.24 -13.96 11.55
N LEU A 474 14.32 -14.56 12.30
CA LEU A 474 13.78 -13.94 13.50
C LEU A 474 14.83 -13.89 14.61
N PRO A 475 14.88 -12.83 15.42
CA PRO A 475 15.73 -12.76 16.59
C PRO A 475 15.36 -13.89 17.56
N HIS A 476 16.39 -14.53 18.14
CA HIS A 476 16.27 -15.63 19.10
C HIS A 476 15.88 -15.14 20.49
#